data_b62669b9fc67a1f6a6394ad650a40f46
#
_entry.id   b62669b9fc67a1f6a6394ad650a40f46
#
_cell.length_a   1.000
_cell.length_b   1.000
_cell.length_c   1.000
_cell.angle_alpha   90.00
_cell.angle_beta   90.00
_cell.angle_gamma   90.00
#
_symmetry.space_group_name_H-M   'P 1'
#
loop_
_entity.id
_entity.type
_entity.pdbx_description
1 polymer ?
#
loop_
_entity_poly.entity_id
_entity_poly.type
_entity_poly.pdbx_seq_one_letter_code
_entity_poly.pdbx_strand_id
1 'polypeptide(L)'
;MSHRGSRRAAIRLRSMGEQGLVVELGDAIDPEVNARVHWLANAVMARHAGEVIEVVPTYRSLLVVHDPLRISRGRLETLMHQLLAEAPQDAALHSQGRLVRVPACYGGEFGPDLETVARDRGLTPGEAVALHSGATYRVYMLGFTPGFPYLGGVPARLATPRLEVPRQLVQAGSIGIAGEQTGIYPVASPGGWRLLARTPLRLFDPAASQPFLFSAADRVRFEPIDSSRFAQIAAEVAAGKYVPSIDAGGGAEP
;
A
#
# COMPACT_ATOMS: atom_id res chain seq x y z
N MET A 1 -28.44 11.84 -5.10
CA MET A 1 -27.32 10.88 -4.97
C MET A 1 -27.03 10.38 -6.37
N SER A 2 -26.04 10.96 -7.02
CA SER A 2 -25.73 10.71 -8.43
C SER A 2 -24.62 9.68 -8.52
N HIS A 3 -24.93 8.46 -8.91
CA HIS A 3 -23.94 7.48 -9.36
C HIS A 3 -23.30 8.04 -10.64
N ARG A 4 -22.14 8.67 -10.49
CA ARG A 4 -21.26 8.89 -11.63
C ARG A 4 -20.75 7.52 -12.07
N GLY A 5 -21.36 6.97 -13.12
CA GLY A 5 -20.83 5.81 -13.83
C GLY A 5 -19.38 6.08 -14.18
N SER A 6 -18.47 5.33 -13.57
CA SER A 6 -17.04 5.36 -13.87
C SER A 6 -16.90 5.06 -15.36
N ARG A 7 -16.59 6.08 -16.18
CA ARG A 7 -16.09 5.84 -17.53
C ARG A 7 -14.78 5.06 -17.36
N ARG A 8 -14.78 3.81 -17.77
CA ARG A 8 -13.54 3.02 -17.83
C ARG A 8 -12.51 3.85 -18.60
N ALA A 9 -11.44 4.27 -17.90
CA ALA A 9 -10.33 4.94 -18.56
C ALA A 9 -9.77 3.98 -19.63
N ALA A 10 -9.44 4.56 -20.80
CA ALA A 10 -8.86 3.76 -21.88
C ALA A 10 -7.53 3.16 -21.42
N ILE A 11 -7.34 1.86 -21.64
CA ILE A 11 -6.09 1.16 -21.39
C ILE A 11 -5.01 1.81 -22.24
N ARG A 12 -3.89 2.18 -21.64
CA ARG A 12 -2.74 2.75 -22.34
C ARG A 12 -1.53 1.86 -22.13
N LEU A 13 -0.85 1.53 -23.23
CA LEU A 13 0.41 0.80 -23.23
C LEU A 13 1.55 1.76 -23.53
N ARG A 14 2.58 1.78 -22.67
CA ARG A 14 3.73 2.70 -22.81
C ARG A 14 5.04 1.93 -22.70
N SER A 15 6.01 2.28 -23.54
CA SER A 15 7.38 1.77 -23.41
C SER A 15 8.06 2.33 -22.16
N MET A 16 8.83 1.50 -21.50
CA MET A 16 9.79 1.89 -20.47
C MET A 16 11.13 1.21 -20.79
N GLY A 17 11.96 1.88 -21.58
CA GLY A 17 13.15 1.28 -22.16
C GLY A 17 12.82 0.15 -23.16
N GLU A 18 13.75 -0.77 -23.36
CA GLU A 18 13.62 -1.87 -24.30
C GLU A 18 12.85 -3.07 -23.73
N GLN A 19 12.95 -3.28 -22.42
CA GLN A 19 12.41 -4.44 -21.72
C GLN A 19 11.11 -4.14 -20.92
N GLY A 20 10.74 -2.86 -20.76
CA GLY A 20 9.60 -2.47 -19.95
C GLY A 20 8.37 -2.13 -20.78
N LEU A 21 7.23 -2.70 -20.39
CA LEU A 21 5.89 -2.33 -20.85
C LEU A 21 5.05 -1.89 -19.66
N VAL A 22 4.64 -0.62 -19.63
CA VAL A 22 3.70 -0.11 -18.63
C VAL A 22 2.27 -0.21 -19.18
N VAL A 23 1.42 -0.91 -18.45
CA VAL A 23 -0.02 -1.05 -18.72
C VAL A 23 -0.79 -0.16 -17.76
N GLU A 24 -1.26 1.00 -18.21
CA GLU A 24 -2.08 1.92 -17.41
C GLU A 24 -3.56 1.53 -17.52
N LEU A 25 -4.21 1.27 -16.38
CA LEU A 25 -5.61 0.84 -16.32
C LEU A 25 -6.56 1.93 -15.81
N GLY A 26 -6.03 3.07 -15.40
CA GLY A 26 -6.79 4.20 -14.87
C GLY A 26 -5.91 5.43 -14.66
N ASP A 27 -6.52 6.51 -14.18
CA ASP A 27 -5.89 7.80 -13.91
C ASP A 27 -6.04 8.27 -12.45
N ALA A 28 -6.80 7.52 -11.64
CA ALA A 28 -7.04 7.79 -10.22
C ALA A 28 -6.65 6.59 -9.33
N ILE A 29 -6.51 6.85 -8.03
CA ILE A 29 -6.38 5.81 -7.00
C ILE A 29 -7.78 5.28 -6.74
N ASP A 30 -8.06 4.11 -7.33
CA ASP A 30 -9.37 3.49 -7.30
C ASP A 30 -9.22 2.00 -6.96
N PRO A 31 -10.00 1.47 -5.98
CA PRO A 31 -9.90 0.07 -5.57
C PRO A 31 -10.19 -0.94 -6.69
N GLU A 32 -11.11 -0.63 -7.61
CA GLU A 32 -11.47 -1.52 -8.73
C GLU A 32 -10.36 -1.55 -9.76
N VAL A 33 -9.80 -0.36 -10.10
CA VAL A 33 -8.63 -0.27 -10.98
C VAL A 33 -7.45 -1.06 -10.40
N ASN A 34 -7.18 -0.88 -9.11
CA ASN A 34 -6.10 -1.59 -8.44
C ASN A 34 -6.32 -3.10 -8.39
N ALA A 35 -7.54 -3.55 -8.12
CA ALA A 35 -7.87 -4.97 -8.16
C ALA A 35 -7.59 -5.59 -9.54
N ARG A 36 -7.91 -4.87 -10.62
CA ARG A 36 -7.59 -5.29 -12.00
C ARG A 36 -6.08 -5.31 -12.27
N VAL A 37 -5.32 -4.36 -11.72
CA VAL A 37 -3.84 -4.36 -11.80
C VAL A 37 -3.28 -5.64 -11.18
N HIS A 38 -3.72 -5.98 -9.97
CA HIS A 38 -3.25 -7.19 -9.28
C HIS A 38 -3.73 -8.47 -9.96
N TRP A 39 -4.96 -8.50 -10.45
CA TRP A 39 -5.46 -9.63 -11.25
C TRP A 39 -4.57 -9.85 -12.49
N LEU A 40 -4.27 -8.78 -13.24
CA LEU A 40 -3.42 -8.86 -14.43
C LEU A 40 -2.01 -9.34 -14.06
N ALA A 41 -1.40 -8.81 -12.98
CA ALA A 41 -0.09 -9.25 -12.50
C ALA A 41 -0.07 -10.75 -12.22
N ASN A 42 -1.07 -11.25 -11.49
CA ASN A 42 -1.19 -12.67 -11.18
C ASN A 42 -1.41 -13.52 -12.43
N ALA A 43 -2.25 -13.06 -13.37
CA ALA A 43 -2.52 -13.78 -14.63
C ALA A 43 -1.26 -13.89 -15.50
N VAL A 44 -0.47 -12.81 -15.58
CA VAL A 44 0.82 -12.81 -16.31
C VAL A 44 1.79 -13.80 -15.67
N MET A 45 1.98 -13.75 -14.36
CA MET A 45 2.91 -14.64 -13.65
C MET A 45 2.48 -16.11 -13.71
N ALA A 46 1.19 -16.39 -13.61
CA ALA A 46 0.68 -17.77 -13.65
C ALA A 46 0.83 -18.42 -15.02
N ARG A 47 0.70 -17.64 -16.12
CA ARG A 47 0.60 -18.19 -17.48
C ARG A 47 1.84 -17.95 -18.34
N HIS A 48 2.66 -16.93 -18.00
CA HIS A 48 3.76 -16.42 -18.82
C HIS A 48 5.07 -16.18 -18.06
N ALA A 49 5.27 -16.84 -16.91
CA ALA A 49 6.51 -16.71 -16.11
C ALA A 49 7.80 -17.05 -16.88
N GLY A 50 7.72 -17.84 -17.97
CA GLY A 50 8.87 -18.15 -18.81
C GLY A 50 9.24 -17.06 -19.83
N GLU A 51 8.34 -16.11 -20.10
CA GLU A 51 8.50 -15.05 -21.10
C GLU A 51 8.72 -13.67 -20.44
N VAL A 52 8.33 -13.53 -19.16
CA VAL A 52 8.36 -12.31 -18.37
C VAL A 52 9.40 -12.46 -17.26
N ILE A 53 10.21 -11.42 -17.03
CA ILE A 53 11.25 -11.39 -15.99
C ILE A 53 10.63 -11.00 -14.66
N GLU A 54 9.79 -9.94 -14.66
CA GLU A 54 9.20 -9.36 -13.45
C GLU A 54 7.90 -8.64 -13.79
N VAL A 55 6.98 -8.58 -12.83
CA VAL A 55 5.81 -7.70 -12.86
C VAL A 55 5.78 -6.84 -11.60
N VAL A 56 5.55 -5.53 -11.78
CA VAL A 56 5.50 -4.56 -10.68
C VAL A 56 4.14 -3.86 -10.71
N PRO A 57 3.19 -4.31 -9.87
CA PRO A 57 1.90 -3.65 -9.74
C PRO A 57 2.05 -2.33 -8.97
N THR A 58 1.29 -1.32 -9.42
CA THR A 58 1.16 -0.03 -8.75
C THR A 58 -0.31 0.27 -8.44
N TYR A 59 -0.63 1.50 -8.03
CA TYR A 59 -2.02 1.90 -7.78
C TYR A 59 -2.95 1.66 -8.96
N ARG A 60 -2.50 1.95 -10.19
CA ARG A 60 -3.34 2.01 -11.38
C ARG A 60 -2.68 1.48 -12.65
N SER A 61 -1.46 0.96 -12.52
CA SER A 61 -0.70 0.43 -13.65
C SER A 61 0.11 -0.79 -13.26
N LEU A 62 0.47 -1.58 -14.25
CA LEU A 62 1.38 -2.71 -14.14
C LEU A 62 2.59 -2.44 -15.02
N LEU A 63 3.79 -2.49 -14.45
CA LEU A 63 5.01 -2.63 -15.25
C LEU A 63 5.29 -4.12 -15.47
N VAL A 64 5.47 -4.50 -16.71
CA VAL A 64 5.90 -5.84 -17.12
C VAL A 64 7.30 -5.71 -17.69
N VAL A 65 8.27 -6.36 -17.05
CA VAL A 65 9.65 -6.47 -17.54
C VAL A 65 9.77 -7.80 -18.28
N HIS A 66 10.12 -7.76 -19.55
CA HIS A 66 10.20 -8.95 -20.40
C HIS A 66 11.58 -9.11 -21.03
N ASP A 67 11.86 -10.34 -21.47
CA ASP A 67 13.04 -10.64 -22.29
C ASP A 67 12.64 -10.50 -23.78
N PRO A 68 13.17 -9.50 -24.51
CA PRO A 68 12.82 -9.30 -25.93
C PRO A 68 13.21 -10.48 -26.84
N LEU A 69 14.12 -11.33 -26.39
CA LEU A 69 14.52 -12.54 -27.12
C LEU A 69 13.49 -13.69 -26.96
N ARG A 70 12.68 -13.64 -25.90
CA ARG A 70 11.63 -14.65 -25.62
C ARG A 70 10.27 -14.22 -26.10
N ILE A 71 9.90 -12.95 -25.86
CA ILE A 71 8.63 -12.39 -26.28
C ILE A 71 8.85 -10.99 -26.89
N SER A 72 8.43 -10.82 -28.14
CA SER A 72 8.48 -9.51 -28.78
C SER A 72 7.45 -8.57 -28.14
N ARG A 73 7.75 -7.28 -28.22
CA ARG A 73 6.88 -6.23 -27.69
C ARG A 73 5.44 -6.33 -28.21
N GLY A 74 5.25 -6.46 -29.53
CA GLY A 74 3.91 -6.54 -30.12
C GLY A 74 3.12 -7.76 -29.65
N ARG A 75 3.80 -8.90 -29.44
CA ARG A 75 3.16 -10.08 -28.84
C ARG A 75 2.78 -9.85 -27.38
N LEU A 76 3.65 -9.16 -26.61
CA LEU A 76 3.34 -8.81 -25.22
C LEU A 76 2.15 -7.85 -25.12
N GLU A 77 2.07 -6.84 -25.99
CA GLU A 77 0.93 -5.91 -26.06
C GLU A 77 -0.38 -6.65 -26.37
N THR A 78 -0.35 -7.56 -27.36
CA THR A 78 -1.50 -8.42 -27.69
C THR A 78 -1.92 -9.26 -26.50
N LEU A 79 -0.97 -9.87 -25.81
CA LEU A 79 -1.21 -10.66 -24.62
C LEU A 79 -1.87 -9.82 -23.50
N MET A 80 -1.40 -8.60 -23.26
CA MET A 80 -2.03 -7.72 -22.24
C MET A 80 -3.49 -7.43 -22.57
N HIS A 81 -3.81 -7.16 -23.85
CA HIS A 81 -5.19 -6.95 -24.27
C HIS A 81 -6.05 -8.20 -24.10
N GLN A 82 -5.53 -9.37 -24.44
CA GLN A 82 -6.25 -10.64 -24.26
C GLN A 82 -6.56 -10.92 -22.79
N LEU A 83 -5.54 -10.82 -21.91
CA LEU A 83 -5.73 -11.02 -20.48
C LEU A 83 -6.73 -10.01 -19.90
N LEU A 84 -6.66 -8.75 -20.30
CA LEU A 84 -7.59 -7.73 -19.81
C LEU A 84 -9.03 -7.94 -20.29
N ALA A 85 -9.23 -8.57 -21.44
CA ALA A 85 -10.56 -8.98 -21.91
C ALA A 85 -11.15 -10.14 -21.08
N GLU A 86 -10.30 -11.00 -20.53
CA GLU A 86 -10.68 -12.10 -19.63
C GLU A 86 -10.90 -11.65 -18.19
N ALA A 87 -10.48 -10.43 -17.83
CA ALA A 87 -10.55 -9.95 -16.45
C ALA A 87 -12.01 -9.95 -15.96
N PRO A 88 -12.27 -10.54 -14.77
CA PRO A 88 -13.60 -10.52 -14.18
C PRO A 88 -14.14 -9.09 -14.08
N GLN A 89 -15.44 -8.91 -14.36
CA GLN A 89 -16.05 -7.58 -14.42
C GLN A 89 -16.50 -7.06 -13.05
N ASP A 90 -16.62 -7.94 -12.03
CA ASP A 90 -17.26 -7.63 -10.76
C ASP A 90 -16.55 -8.27 -9.54
N ALA A 91 -17.24 -8.34 -8.44
CA ALA A 91 -16.88 -8.74 -7.08
C ALA A 91 -15.80 -9.84 -6.90
N ALA A 92 -15.52 -10.66 -7.89
CA ALA A 92 -14.42 -11.63 -7.85
C ALA A 92 -13.03 -10.97 -7.79
N LEU A 93 -12.92 -9.68 -8.19
CA LEU A 93 -11.72 -8.87 -8.01
C LEU A 93 -11.58 -8.33 -6.57
N HIS A 94 -12.64 -8.35 -5.79
CA HIS A 94 -12.69 -7.85 -4.42
C HIS A 94 -12.39 -8.96 -3.41
N SER A 95 -11.31 -9.73 -3.61
CA SER A 95 -10.84 -10.54 -2.50
C SER A 95 -10.59 -9.59 -1.33
N GLN A 96 -11.40 -9.70 -0.30
CA GLN A 96 -11.14 -9.00 0.95
C GLN A 96 -9.86 -9.60 1.52
N GLY A 97 -8.74 -8.88 1.38
CA GLY A 97 -7.49 -9.25 1.99
C GLY A 97 -7.64 -9.34 3.51
N ARG A 98 -6.64 -9.91 4.16
CA ARG A 98 -6.57 -10.02 5.61
C ARG A 98 -6.74 -8.64 6.26
N LEU A 99 -7.33 -8.55 7.44
CA LEU A 99 -7.29 -7.34 8.26
C LEU A 99 -6.12 -7.44 9.24
N VAL A 100 -5.14 -6.59 9.08
CA VAL A 100 -3.96 -6.50 9.95
C VAL A 100 -4.15 -5.33 10.90
N ARG A 101 -4.15 -5.60 12.21
CA ARG A 101 -4.21 -4.59 13.26
C ARG A 101 -2.78 -4.15 13.62
N VAL A 102 -2.54 -2.85 13.54
CA VAL A 102 -1.21 -2.28 13.71
C VAL A 102 -1.20 -1.39 14.96
N PRO A 103 -0.57 -1.81 16.05
CA PRO A 103 -0.39 -0.95 17.22
C PRO A 103 0.45 0.27 16.82
N ALA A 104 -0.02 1.47 17.16
CA ALA A 104 0.57 2.73 16.75
C ALA A 104 0.62 3.72 17.93
N CYS A 105 1.83 4.16 18.31
CA CYS A 105 2.04 5.23 19.27
C CYS A 105 2.09 6.56 18.54
N TYR A 106 1.17 7.48 18.88
CA TYR A 106 0.98 8.74 18.17
C TYR A 106 1.67 9.91 18.89
N GLY A 107 2.14 10.89 18.09
CA GLY A 107 2.68 12.15 18.59
C GLY A 107 4.02 12.05 19.30
N GLY A 108 4.46 13.13 19.90
CA GLY A 108 5.76 13.21 20.56
C GLY A 108 6.91 12.77 19.65
N GLU A 109 7.82 11.97 20.19
CA GLU A 109 8.93 11.39 19.43
C GLU A 109 8.51 10.35 18.38
N PHE A 110 7.33 9.74 18.56
CA PHE A 110 6.79 8.72 17.65
C PHE A 110 6.10 9.33 16.41
N GLY A 111 5.56 10.55 16.56
CA GLY A 111 4.85 11.25 15.48
C GLY A 111 5.07 12.76 15.55
N PRO A 112 6.29 13.25 15.23
CA PRO A 112 6.69 14.64 15.42
C PRO A 112 5.87 15.66 14.61
N ASP A 113 5.12 15.23 13.61
CA ASP A 113 4.31 16.13 12.79
C ASP A 113 2.82 16.14 13.19
N LEU A 114 2.39 15.31 14.14
CA LEU A 114 0.97 15.17 14.50
C LEU A 114 0.32 16.51 14.85
N GLU A 115 0.95 17.30 15.71
CA GLU A 115 0.42 18.60 16.13
C GLU A 115 0.35 19.60 14.97
N THR A 116 1.36 19.59 14.10
CA THR A 116 1.38 20.45 12.90
C THR A 116 0.29 20.04 11.93
N VAL A 117 0.14 18.75 11.64
CA VAL A 117 -0.91 18.23 10.76
C VAL A 117 -2.30 18.57 11.32
N ALA A 118 -2.52 18.35 12.62
CA ALA A 118 -3.79 18.68 13.26
C ALA A 118 -4.11 20.19 13.11
N ARG A 119 -3.18 21.05 13.47
CA ARG A 119 -3.33 22.52 13.36
C ARG A 119 -3.60 22.95 11.91
N ASP A 120 -2.85 22.46 10.94
CA ASP A 120 -2.97 22.81 9.52
C ASP A 120 -4.34 22.36 8.94
N ARG A 121 -5.01 21.42 9.61
CA ARG A 121 -6.32 20.88 9.25
C ARG A 121 -7.47 21.40 10.11
N GLY A 122 -7.20 22.30 11.05
CA GLY A 122 -8.20 22.81 11.98
C GLY A 122 -8.74 21.74 12.94
N LEU A 123 -7.88 20.79 13.33
CA LEU A 123 -8.18 19.68 14.22
C LEU A 123 -7.37 19.81 15.51
N THR A 124 -7.87 19.21 16.57
CA THR A 124 -7.06 18.89 17.74
C THR A 124 -6.20 17.63 17.43
N PRO A 125 -5.05 17.42 18.12
CA PRO A 125 -4.28 16.20 17.97
C PRO A 125 -5.11 14.92 18.22
N GLY A 126 -6.01 14.96 19.22
CA GLY A 126 -6.92 13.85 19.52
C GLY A 126 -7.91 13.54 18.38
N GLU A 127 -8.46 14.57 17.73
CA GLU A 127 -9.33 14.37 16.55
C GLU A 127 -8.54 13.82 15.35
N ALA A 128 -7.31 14.27 15.14
CA ALA A 128 -6.43 13.73 14.09
C ALA A 128 -6.12 12.24 14.33
N VAL A 129 -5.81 11.85 15.57
CA VAL A 129 -5.62 10.45 15.96
C VAL A 129 -6.90 9.65 15.72
N ALA A 130 -8.05 10.14 16.18
CA ALA A 130 -9.33 9.45 16.02
C ALA A 130 -9.70 9.26 14.54
N LEU A 131 -9.48 10.26 13.69
CA LEU A 131 -9.71 10.15 12.25
C LEU A 131 -8.77 9.13 11.60
N HIS A 132 -7.47 9.13 11.98
CA HIS A 132 -6.50 8.22 11.39
C HIS A 132 -6.71 6.78 11.87
N SER A 133 -6.94 6.55 13.16
CA SER A 133 -7.12 5.20 13.70
C SER A 133 -8.52 4.62 13.46
N GLY A 134 -9.53 5.48 13.29
CA GLY A 134 -10.91 5.07 13.02
C GLY A 134 -11.15 4.57 11.59
N ALA A 135 -10.23 4.84 10.66
CA ALA A 135 -10.34 4.40 9.29
C ALA A 135 -9.75 2.99 9.10
N THR A 136 -10.29 2.28 8.10
CA THR A 136 -9.68 1.05 7.60
C THR A 136 -9.04 1.35 6.24
N TYR A 137 -7.76 1.07 6.13
CA TYR A 137 -6.96 1.34 4.95
C TYR A 137 -6.78 0.08 4.10
N ARG A 138 -6.65 0.25 2.79
CA ARG A 138 -6.31 -0.83 1.87
C ARG A 138 -4.85 -0.72 1.46
N VAL A 139 -4.13 -1.84 1.47
CA VAL A 139 -2.80 -1.94 0.85
C VAL A 139 -2.97 -2.02 -0.66
N TYR A 140 -2.63 -0.95 -1.36
CA TYR A 140 -2.70 -0.90 -2.82
C TYR A 140 -1.49 -1.56 -3.47
N MET A 141 -0.31 -1.35 -2.90
CA MET A 141 0.95 -1.91 -3.40
C MET A 141 2.00 -1.91 -2.30
N LEU A 142 3.04 -2.69 -2.49
CA LEU A 142 4.29 -2.60 -1.76
C LEU A 142 5.36 -2.02 -2.68
N GLY A 143 6.26 -1.16 -2.16
CA GLY A 143 7.29 -0.55 -3.00
C GLY A 143 8.10 0.51 -2.27
N PHE A 144 8.87 1.33 -2.97
CA PHE A 144 9.80 2.32 -2.43
C PHE A 144 10.98 1.68 -1.68
N THR A 145 10.72 0.99 -0.59
CA THR A 145 11.66 0.12 0.12
C THR A 145 11.00 -1.24 0.36
N PRO A 146 11.76 -2.33 0.57
CA PRO A 146 11.18 -3.66 0.80
C PRO A 146 10.15 -3.64 1.93
N GLY A 147 8.89 -3.98 1.61
CA GLY A 147 7.80 -4.07 2.58
C GLY A 147 7.10 -2.74 2.93
N PHE A 148 7.41 -1.61 2.27
CA PHE A 148 6.67 -0.36 2.49
C PHE A 148 5.25 -0.47 1.91
N PRO A 149 4.19 -0.48 2.75
CA PRO A 149 2.82 -0.53 2.27
C PRO A 149 2.32 0.87 1.92
N TYR A 150 1.88 1.04 0.69
CA TYR A 150 1.12 2.21 0.27
C TYR A 150 -0.36 1.98 0.58
N LEU A 151 -0.88 2.74 1.54
CA LEU A 151 -2.23 2.63 2.07
C LEU A 151 -3.10 3.78 1.54
N GLY A 152 -4.23 3.45 0.96
CA GLY A 152 -5.24 4.43 0.56
C GLY A 152 -6.44 4.40 1.50
N GLY A 153 -7.25 5.48 1.44
CA GLY A 153 -8.44 5.62 2.28
C GLY A 153 -8.27 6.62 3.42
N VAL A 154 -7.27 7.52 3.32
CA VAL A 154 -7.11 8.61 4.31
C VAL A 154 -8.35 9.52 4.26
N PRO A 155 -9.00 9.79 5.41
CA PRO A 155 -10.11 10.75 5.47
C PRO A 155 -9.70 12.12 4.90
N ALA A 156 -10.51 12.69 4.03
CA ALA A 156 -10.23 13.96 3.35
C ALA A 156 -9.88 15.11 4.32
N ARG A 157 -10.50 15.13 5.51
CA ARG A 157 -10.19 16.09 6.59
C ARG A 157 -8.74 16.00 7.08
N LEU A 158 -8.09 14.85 6.93
CA LEU A 158 -6.71 14.61 7.40
C LEU A 158 -5.68 14.71 6.28
N ALA A 159 -6.11 14.71 5.01
CA ALA A 159 -5.21 14.73 3.85
C ALA A 159 -4.26 15.93 3.89
N THR A 160 -2.96 15.69 3.93
CA THR A 160 -1.93 16.73 4.14
C THR A 160 -0.78 16.54 3.16
N PRO A 161 -0.26 17.61 2.52
CA PRO A 161 0.84 17.50 1.58
C PRO A 161 2.14 17.02 2.26
N ARG A 162 3.05 16.50 1.45
CA ARG A 162 4.41 16.13 1.87
C ARG A 162 5.14 17.35 2.44
N LEU A 163 6.21 17.06 3.20
CA LEU A 163 7.20 18.08 3.54
C LEU A 163 7.84 18.62 2.26
N GLU A 164 8.10 19.91 2.20
CA GLU A 164 8.85 20.54 1.10
C GLU A 164 10.28 20.01 1.03
N VAL A 165 10.91 19.85 2.20
CA VAL A 165 12.25 19.27 2.32
C VAL A 165 12.13 17.91 3.02
N PRO A 166 12.42 16.80 2.32
CA PRO A 166 12.40 15.48 2.93
C PRO A 166 13.42 15.34 4.05
N ARG A 167 13.10 14.55 5.08
CA ARG A 167 14.05 14.14 6.11
C ARG A 167 15.10 13.21 5.52
N GLN A 168 16.35 13.38 5.95
CA GLN A 168 17.44 12.47 5.59
C GLN A 168 17.25 11.08 6.21
N LEU A 169 16.60 11.03 7.39
CA LEU A 169 16.36 9.79 8.11
C LEU A 169 14.95 9.81 8.73
N VAL A 170 14.16 8.81 8.37
CA VAL A 170 12.91 8.41 9.00
C VAL A 170 13.15 7.04 9.62
N GLN A 171 12.80 6.87 10.89
CA GLN A 171 13.01 5.61 11.60
C GLN A 171 12.08 4.50 11.09
N ALA A 172 12.54 3.25 11.18
CA ALA A 172 11.70 2.09 10.93
C ALA A 172 10.45 2.10 11.84
N GLY A 173 9.32 1.65 11.31
CA GLY A 173 8.04 1.68 11.99
C GLY A 173 7.30 3.02 11.92
N SER A 174 7.93 4.11 11.46
CA SER A 174 7.25 5.41 11.34
C SER A 174 6.05 5.33 10.41
N ILE A 175 4.92 5.88 10.86
CA ILE A 175 3.66 5.95 10.13
C ILE A 175 3.49 7.38 9.64
N GLY A 176 3.41 7.53 8.32
CA GLY A 176 3.35 8.85 7.70
C GLY A 176 2.13 9.04 6.82
N ILE A 177 1.81 10.32 6.56
CA ILE A 177 0.74 10.75 5.66
C ILE A 177 1.29 11.64 4.54
N ALA A 178 0.74 11.50 3.34
CA ALA A 178 1.09 12.32 2.18
C ALA A 178 -0.10 12.38 1.21
N GLY A 179 -0.74 13.54 1.08
CA GLY A 179 -2.00 13.67 0.34
C GLY A 179 -3.08 12.79 0.95
N GLU A 180 -3.69 11.96 0.14
CA GLU A 180 -4.74 11.01 0.52
C GLU A 180 -4.20 9.62 0.87
N GLN A 181 -2.89 9.50 1.12
CA GLN A 181 -2.20 8.25 1.38
C GLN A 181 -1.61 8.24 2.79
N THR A 182 -1.59 7.08 3.41
CA THR A 182 -0.75 6.79 4.58
C THR A 182 0.14 5.58 4.28
N GLY A 183 1.18 5.38 5.09
CA GLY A 183 2.12 4.27 4.89
C GLY A 183 3.01 4.10 6.10
N ILE A 184 3.74 3.00 6.13
CA ILE A 184 4.61 2.64 7.25
C ILE A 184 6.01 2.36 6.70
N TYR A 185 7.01 3.06 7.22
CA TYR A 185 8.41 2.85 6.84
C TYR A 185 8.93 1.53 7.43
N PRO A 186 9.20 0.49 6.63
CA PRO A 186 9.64 -0.81 7.16
C PRO A 186 11.08 -0.80 7.64
N VAL A 187 11.89 0.06 7.05
CA VAL A 187 13.32 0.24 7.34
C VAL A 187 13.63 1.72 7.45
N ALA A 188 14.72 2.05 8.16
CA ALA A 188 15.17 3.44 8.24
C ALA A 188 15.59 3.92 6.85
N SER A 189 15.05 5.05 6.39
CA SER A 189 15.27 5.59 5.05
C SER A 189 14.99 7.08 4.99
N PRO A 190 15.44 7.82 3.98
CA PRO A 190 14.96 9.17 3.72
C PRO A 190 13.46 9.20 3.43
N GLY A 191 12.78 10.30 3.78
CA GLY A 191 11.35 10.42 3.51
C GLY A 191 10.75 11.79 3.76
N GLY A 192 9.77 12.16 2.92
CA GLY A 192 9.10 13.47 2.99
C GLY A 192 7.65 13.40 3.50
N TRP A 193 7.18 12.27 4.02
CA TRP A 193 5.84 12.17 4.58
C TRP A 193 5.77 12.79 5.97
N ARG A 194 4.61 13.32 6.33
CA ARG A 194 4.33 13.86 7.67
C ARG A 194 4.11 12.72 8.63
N LEU A 195 4.96 12.59 9.65
CA LEU A 195 4.96 11.47 10.59
C LEU A 195 3.95 11.71 11.72
N LEU A 196 2.95 10.83 11.82
CA LEU A 196 1.87 10.91 12.81
C LEU A 196 2.10 10.00 14.00
N ALA A 197 2.72 8.84 13.77
CA ALA A 197 2.86 7.77 14.75
C ALA A 197 4.06 6.87 14.42
N ARG A 198 4.29 5.88 15.28
CA ARG A 198 5.24 4.80 15.04
C ARG A 198 4.68 3.48 15.56
N THR A 199 4.90 2.40 14.81
CA THR A 199 4.59 1.03 15.24
C THR A 199 5.86 0.31 15.67
N PRO A 200 5.80 -0.56 16.70
CA PRO A 200 6.92 -1.42 17.08
C PRO A 200 7.03 -2.68 16.21
N LEU A 201 6.12 -2.89 15.25
CA LEU A 201 6.13 -4.10 14.42
C LEU A 201 7.29 -4.09 13.41
N ARG A 202 7.82 -5.29 13.14
CA ARG A 202 8.72 -5.51 12.02
C ARG A 202 7.90 -5.83 10.76
N LEU A 203 7.98 -4.97 9.75
CA LEU A 203 7.20 -5.14 8.51
C LEU A 203 7.92 -5.97 7.46
N PHE A 204 9.25 -6.01 7.54
CA PHE A 204 10.11 -6.74 6.63
C PHE A 204 11.20 -7.50 7.39
N ASP A 205 11.29 -8.79 7.15
CA ASP A 205 12.34 -9.66 7.69
C ASP A 205 12.85 -10.58 6.56
N PRO A 206 14.04 -10.28 5.99
CA PRO A 206 14.58 -11.07 4.88
C PRO A 206 14.95 -12.51 5.26
N ALA A 207 15.06 -12.82 6.55
CA ALA A 207 15.37 -14.16 7.04
C ALA A 207 14.11 -15.03 7.25
N ALA A 208 12.92 -14.43 7.26
CA ALA A 208 11.67 -15.16 7.44
C ALA A 208 11.23 -15.85 6.15
N SER A 209 10.54 -17.00 6.27
CA SER A 209 9.92 -17.70 5.13
C SER A 209 8.87 -16.86 4.41
N GLN A 210 8.19 -15.96 5.14
CA GLN A 210 7.34 -14.90 4.62
C GLN A 210 7.95 -13.57 5.02
N PRO A 211 8.77 -12.95 4.15
CA PRO A 211 9.56 -11.78 4.53
C PRO A 211 8.75 -10.51 4.75
N PHE A 212 7.51 -10.46 4.25
CA PHE A 212 6.65 -9.28 4.32
C PHE A 212 5.44 -9.51 5.22
N LEU A 213 5.19 -8.56 6.13
CA LEU A 213 3.99 -8.58 6.98
C LEU A 213 2.72 -8.38 6.15
N PHE A 214 2.78 -7.46 5.19
CA PHE A 214 1.64 -7.09 4.34
C PHE A 214 1.71 -7.72 2.96
N SER A 215 0.52 -7.90 2.39
CA SER A 215 0.32 -8.22 0.98
C SER A 215 -0.61 -7.18 0.34
N ALA A 216 -0.55 -7.06 -0.98
CA ALA A 216 -1.53 -6.26 -1.69
C ALA A 216 -2.95 -6.77 -1.42
N ALA A 217 -3.91 -5.86 -1.39
CA ALA A 217 -5.29 -6.08 -0.99
C ALA A 217 -5.54 -6.28 0.51
N ASP A 218 -4.53 -6.48 1.36
CA ASP A 218 -4.73 -6.47 2.81
C ASP A 218 -5.39 -5.16 3.27
N ARG A 219 -6.13 -5.25 4.36
CA ARG A 219 -6.70 -4.11 5.08
C ARG A 219 -5.86 -3.85 6.33
N VAL A 220 -5.72 -2.60 6.67
CA VAL A 220 -4.94 -2.16 7.84
C VAL A 220 -5.80 -1.27 8.71
N ARG A 221 -5.81 -1.53 10.02
CA ARG A 221 -6.38 -0.66 11.04
C ARG A 221 -5.32 -0.33 12.06
N PHE A 222 -5.12 0.96 12.32
CA PHE A 222 -4.20 1.41 13.36
C PHE A 222 -4.90 1.39 14.72
N GLU A 223 -4.22 0.83 15.73
CA GLU A 223 -4.70 0.78 17.11
C GLU A 223 -3.83 1.70 17.98
N PRO A 224 -4.37 2.80 18.49
CA PRO A 224 -3.61 3.70 19.35
C PRO A 224 -3.12 2.99 20.61
N ILE A 225 -1.83 3.12 20.89
CA ILE A 225 -1.18 2.62 22.11
C ILE A 225 -0.34 3.74 22.74
N ASP A 226 -0.06 3.60 24.04
CA ASP A 226 0.88 4.47 24.74
C ASP A 226 2.36 4.01 24.59
N SER A 227 3.28 4.83 25.07
CA SER A 227 4.72 4.56 25.00
C SER A 227 5.15 3.33 25.81
N SER A 228 4.46 3.03 26.92
CA SER A 228 4.72 1.84 27.74
C SER A 228 4.38 0.57 26.97
N ARG A 229 3.20 0.54 26.34
CA ARG A 229 2.76 -0.59 25.50
C ARG A 229 3.63 -0.73 24.25
N PHE A 230 4.06 0.40 23.65
CA PHE A 230 5.02 0.39 22.55
C PHE A 230 6.33 -0.31 22.95
N ALA A 231 6.92 0.05 24.10
CA ALA A 231 8.16 -0.54 24.58
C ALA A 231 8.01 -2.04 24.87
N GLN A 232 6.88 -2.45 25.47
CA GLN A 232 6.57 -3.85 25.72
C GLN A 232 6.51 -4.65 24.42
N ILE A 233 5.71 -4.20 23.43
CA ILE A 233 5.57 -4.90 22.16
C ILE A 233 6.92 -4.92 21.41
N ALA A 234 7.70 -3.82 21.44
CA ALA A 234 9.01 -3.79 20.82
C ALA A 234 9.96 -4.86 21.38
N ALA A 235 9.93 -5.07 22.69
CA ALA A 235 10.70 -6.14 23.34
C ALA A 235 10.22 -7.54 22.95
N GLU A 236 8.91 -7.74 22.86
CA GLU A 236 8.31 -9.00 22.39
C GLU A 236 8.67 -9.29 20.91
N VAL A 237 8.63 -8.26 20.05
CA VAL A 237 9.04 -8.36 18.62
C VAL A 237 10.52 -8.70 18.50
N ALA A 238 11.38 -8.02 19.27
CA ALA A 238 12.82 -8.30 19.27
C ALA A 238 13.14 -9.73 19.75
N ALA A 239 12.34 -10.26 20.67
CA ALA A 239 12.46 -11.64 21.17
C ALA A 239 11.81 -12.69 20.25
N GLY A 240 11.17 -12.29 19.13
CA GLY A 240 10.42 -13.19 18.24
C GLY A 240 9.16 -13.80 18.86
N LYS A 241 8.61 -13.17 19.91
CA LYS A 241 7.44 -13.66 20.67
C LYS A 241 6.13 -12.97 20.31
N TYR A 242 6.19 -11.82 19.65
CA TYR A 242 4.99 -11.09 19.27
C TYR A 242 4.35 -11.68 18.02
N VAL A 243 3.06 -11.96 18.11
CA VAL A 243 2.25 -12.41 16.98
C VAL A 243 1.32 -11.25 16.58
N PRO A 244 1.45 -10.69 15.36
CA PRO A 244 0.55 -9.67 14.89
C PRO A 244 -0.90 -10.17 14.84
N SER A 245 -1.86 -9.31 15.21
CA SER A 245 -3.29 -9.62 15.09
C SER A 245 -3.70 -9.50 13.62
N ILE A 246 -4.03 -10.64 13.03
CA ILE A 246 -4.39 -10.75 11.61
C ILE A 246 -5.67 -11.57 11.52
N ASP A 247 -6.77 -10.92 11.10
CA ASP A 247 -8.03 -11.61 10.83
C ASP A 247 -8.04 -12.10 9.37
N ALA A 248 -8.40 -13.36 9.15
CA ALA A 248 -8.52 -13.90 7.80
C ALA A 248 -9.58 -13.12 7.01
N GLY A 249 -9.27 -12.72 5.76
CA GLY A 249 -10.23 -12.07 4.88
C GLY A 249 -11.36 -13.05 4.50
N GLY A 250 -12.62 -12.69 4.77
CA GLY A 250 -13.74 -13.54 4.35
C GLY A 250 -14.95 -13.59 5.30
N GLY A 251 -15.13 -12.62 6.18
CA GLY A 251 -16.38 -12.46 6.92
C GLY A 251 -17.02 -11.12 6.61
N ALA A 252 -18.27 -11.11 6.13
CA ALA A 252 -19.10 -9.94 6.27
C ALA A 252 -19.14 -9.60 7.77
N GLU A 253 -18.77 -8.38 8.14
CA GLU A 253 -19.14 -7.88 9.47
C GLU A 253 -20.68 -7.87 9.56
N PRO A 254 -21.22 -8.28 10.72
CA PRO A 254 -22.67 -8.24 10.95
C PRO A 254 -23.25 -6.83 10.89
#